data_eb197a0a70f8a3359407b9e3183f6e43
#
_entry.id   eb197a0a70f8a3359407b9e3183f6e43
#
_cell.length_a   1.000
_cell.length_b   1.000
_cell.length_c   1.000
_cell.angle_alpha   90.00
_cell.angle_beta   90.00
_cell.angle_gamma   90.00
#
_symmetry.space_group_name_H-M   'P 1'
#
loop_
_entity.id
_entity.type
_entity.pdbx_description
1 polymer ?
#
loop_
_entity_poly.entity_id
_entity_poly.type
_entity_poly.pdbx_seq_one_letter_code
_entity_poly.pdbx_strand_id
1 'polypeptide(L)'
;MRKKFRQLSLQAKMSSIFVLANLVVFAVTVILLLGINSMSSEIDKVYQGNLRLNEVSDALMAVQDSMTDYLNSKTSDSLEEFYRNEQTYSQLVQDMSDEVTGATFQRMERSIRHMSEEYLDLVSQTIEAKRGRNVEKYRVRYENATQMYEYINTYIYSLNNEQFRSNSE
;
A
#
# COMPACT_ATOMS: atom_id res chain seq x y z
N MET A 1 -6.11 -16.51 53.77
CA MET A 1 -6.15 -15.03 53.70
C MET A 1 -7.36 -14.37 54.39
N ARG A 2 -8.55 -14.94 54.40
CA ARG A 2 -9.75 -14.36 55.02
C ARG A 2 -9.66 -14.07 56.56
N LYS A 3 -8.89 -14.82 57.32
CA LYS A 3 -8.78 -14.63 58.80
C LYS A 3 -7.93 -13.41 59.20
N LYS A 4 -6.92 -13.01 58.46
CA LYS A 4 -6.10 -11.81 58.74
C LYS A 4 -6.84 -10.49 58.47
N PHE A 5 -7.74 -10.45 57.50
CA PHE A 5 -8.52 -9.26 57.16
C PHE A 5 -9.54 -8.85 58.25
N ARG A 6 -9.97 -9.83 59.05
CA ARG A 6 -11.00 -9.61 60.12
C ARG A 6 -10.47 -8.88 61.36
N GLN A 7 -9.14 -8.89 61.57
CA GLN A 7 -8.47 -8.26 62.70
C GLN A 7 -7.92 -6.86 62.45
N LEU A 8 -8.02 -6.34 61.24
CA LEU A 8 -7.58 -5.00 60.89
C LEU A 8 -8.55 -3.94 61.45
N SER A 9 -8.00 -2.78 61.86
CA SER A 9 -8.80 -1.61 62.24
C SER A 9 -9.69 -1.15 61.07
N LEU A 10 -10.78 -0.47 61.35
CA LEU A 10 -11.72 0.04 60.34
C LEU A 10 -11.00 0.92 59.30
N GLN A 11 -10.08 1.77 59.75
CA GLN A 11 -9.25 2.62 58.90
C GLN A 11 -8.34 1.80 57.94
N ALA A 12 -7.73 0.73 58.42
CA ALA A 12 -6.87 -0.13 57.61
C ALA A 12 -7.68 -0.88 56.54
N LYS A 13 -8.93 -1.26 56.84
CA LYS A 13 -9.83 -1.89 55.84
C LYS A 13 -10.24 -0.92 54.76
N MET A 14 -10.63 0.30 55.14
CA MET A 14 -10.98 1.35 54.16
C MET A 14 -9.79 1.72 53.27
N SER A 15 -8.60 1.90 53.83
CA SER A 15 -7.38 2.18 53.09
C SER A 15 -7.02 1.05 52.12
N SER A 16 -7.16 -0.22 52.56
CA SER A 16 -6.87 -1.38 51.68
C SER A 16 -7.84 -1.50 50.51
N ILE A 17 -9.15 -1.19 50.74
CA ILE A 17 -10.16 -1.17 49.67
C ILE A 17 -9.84 -0.05 48.67
N PHE A 18 -9.50 1.14 49.16
CA PHE A 18 -9.14 2.28 48.32
C PHE A 18 -7.90 2.02 47.49
N VAL A 19 -6.84 1.44 48.08
CA VAL A 19 -5.61 1.03 47.33
C VAL A 19 -5.94 -0.01 46.29
N LEU A 20 -6.77 -1.02 46.64
CA LEU A 20 -7.16 -2.05 45.65
C LEU A 20 -7.95 -1.46 44.47
N ALA A 21 -8.91 -0.55 44.79
CA ALA A 21 -9.69 0.12 43.74
C ALA A 21 -8.79 0.93 42.78
N ASN A 22 -7.85 1.70 43.33
CA ASN A 22 -6.88 2.46 42.50
C ASN A 22 -5.99 1.52 41.65
N LEU A 23 -5.61 0.39 42.19
CA LEU A 23 -4.77 -0.60 41.46
C LEU A 23 -5.55 -1.21 40.30
N VAL A 24 -6.84 -1.49 40.46
CA VAL A 24 -7.71 -1.96 39.39
C VAL A 24 -7.88 -0.89 38.32
N VAL A 25 -8.18 0.37 38.71
CA VAL A 25 -8.29 1.48 37.76
C VAL A 25 -6.98 1.66 36.96
N PHE A 26 -5.84 1.64 37.65
CA PHE A 26 -4.54 1.74 37.02
C PHE A 26 -4.30 0.59 36.01
N ALA A 27 -4.62 -0.64 36.39
CA ALA A 27 -4.47 -1.80 35.49
C ALA A 27 -5.36 -1.66 34.22
N VAL A 28 -6.63 -1.23 34.39
CA VAL A 28 -7.53 -0.97 33.27
C VAL A 28 -7.00 0.15 32.37
N THR A 29 -6.50 1.23 32.96
CA THR A 29 -5.92 2.35 32.18
C THR A 29 -4.70 1.90 31.36
N VAL A 30 -3.82 1.08 31.93
CA VAL A 30 -2.66 0.53 31.21
C VAL A 30 -3.12 -0.36 30.04
N ILE A 31 -4.11 -1.24 30.25
CA ILE A 31 -4.64 -2.11 29.18
C ILE A 31 -5.26 -1.26 28.06
N LEU A 32 -6.01 -0.21 28.38
CA LEU A 32 -6.59 0.69 27.39
C LEU A 32 -5.52 1.45 26.59
N LEU A 33 -4.47 1.95 27.25
CA LEU A 33 -3.36 2.64 26.60
C LEU A 33 -2.60 1.71 25.63
N LEU A 34 -2.36 0.46 26.03
CA LEU A 34 -1.73 -0.52 25.16
C LEU A 34 -2.61 -0.87 23.95
N GLY A 35 -3.92 -0.99 24.17
CA GLY A 35 -4.91 -1.23 23.08
C GLY A 35 -4.97 -0.07 22.09
N ILE A 36 -5.03 1.18 22.57
CA ILE A 36 -5.03 2.37 21.72
C ILE A 36 -3.74 2.46 20.89
N ASN A 37 -2.60 2.20 21.51
CA ASN A 37 -1.31 2.27 20.81
C ASN A 37 -1.19 1.20 19.71
N SER A 38 -1.69 -0.01 19.94
CA SER A 38 -1.73 -1.08 18.93
C SER A 38 -2.65 -0.71 17.76
N MET A 39 -3.84 -0.21 18.06
CA MET A 39 -4.82 0.22 17.05
C MET A 39 -4.31 1.41 16.21
N SER A 40 -3.64 2.37 16.83
CA SER A 40 -3.02 3.50 16.14
C SER A 40 -1.94 3.04 15.15
N SER A 41 -1.12 2.05 15.55
CA SER A 41 -0.08 1.48 14.68
C SER A 41 -0.66 0.73 13.47
N GLU A 42 -1.79 0.05 13.62
CA GLU A 42 -2.46 -0.64 12.50
C GLU A 42 -3.07 0.35 11.51
N ILE A 43 -3.72 1.40 12.02
CA ILE A 43 -4.28 2.47 11.17
C ILE A 43 -3.17 3.16 10.38
N ASP A 44 -2.03 3.45 11.00
CA ASP A 44 -0.89 4.10 10.36
C ASP A 44 -0.32 3.24 9.22
N LYS A 45 -0.16 1.94 9.43
CA LYS A 45 0.28 1.00 8.38
C LYS A 45 -0.65 0.97 7.17
N VAL A 46 -1.95 0.99 7.39
CA VAL A 46 -2.94 1.00 6.31
C VAL A 46 -2.91 2.31 5.55
N TYR A 47 -2.81 3.42 6.27
CA TYR A 47 -2.69 4.74 5.66
C TYR A 47 -1.44 4.84 4.77
N GLN A 48 -0.29 4.38 5.27
CA GLN A 48 0.96 4.34 4.50
C GLN A 48 0.85 3.41 3.29
N GLY A 49 0.23 2.24 3.46
CA GLY A 49 -0.01 1.31 2.36
C GLY A 49 -0.87 1.92 1.24
N ASN A 50 -1.95 2.61 1.59
CA ASN A 50 -2.81 3.30 0.62
C ASN A 50 -2.10 4.46 -0.08
N LEU A 51 -1.29 5.24 0.65
CA LEU A 51 -0.50 6.32 0.07
C LEU A 51 0.46 5.79 -1.00
N ARG A 52 1.16 4.69 -0.72
CA ARG A 52 2.06 4.05 -1.69
C ARG A 52 1.35 3.47 -2.90
N LEU A 53 0.19 2.85 -2.72
CA LEU A 53 -0.61 2.37 -3.85
C LEU A 53 -1.05 3.51 -4.76
N ASN A 54 -1.36 4.67 -4.20
CA ASN A 54 -1.67 5.86 -4.98
C ASN A 54 -0.43 6.38 -5.73
N GLU A 55 0.74 6.41 -5.08
CA GLU A 55 2.00 6.78 -5.74
C GLU A 55 2.33 5.84 -6.91
N VAL A 56 2.12 4.53 -6.75
CA VAL A 56 2.29 3.55 -7.82
C VAL A 56 1.29 3.79 -8.96
N SER A 57 0.02 4.10 -8.63
CA SER A 57 -1.01 4.42 -9.63
C SER A 57 -0.69 5.69 -10.42
N ASP A 58 -0.24 6.74 -9.73
CA ASP A 58 0.14 8.01 -10.36
C ASP A 58 1.37 7.83 -11.28
N ALA A 59 2.36 7.06 -10.82
CA ALA A 59 3.53 6.75 -11.63
C ALA A 59 3.20 5.85 -12.83
N LEU A 60 2.28 4.90 -12.69
CA LEU A 60 1.76 4.09 -13.80
C LEU A 60 1.10 4.97 -14.87
N MET A 61 0.27 5.93 -14.43
CA MET A 61 -0.35 6.91 -15.31
C MET A 61 0.68 7.77 -16.02
N ALA A 62 1.72 8.23 -15.31
CA ALA A 62 2.81 9.02 -15.89
C ALA A 62 3.58 8.25 -16.98
N VAL A 63 3.80 6.93 -16.81
CA VAL A 63 4.39 6.09 -17.86
C VAL A 63 3.48 6.00 -19.08
N GLN A 64 2.18 5.76 -18.89
CA GLN A 64 1.20 5.65 -19.98
C GLN A 64 1.10 6.97 -20.78
N ASP A 65 1.05 8.09 -20.09
CA ASP A 65 0.96 9.43 -20.68
C ASP A 65 2.24 9.77 -21.44
N SER A 66 3.41 9.59 -20.84
CA SER A 66 4.69 9.89 -21.49
C SER A 66 4.99 8.94 -22.67
N MET A 67 4.58 7.67 -22.61
CA MET A 67 4.61 6.78 -23.77
C MET A 67 3.75 7.36 -24.90
N THR A 68 2.52 7.73 -24.62
CA THR A 68 1.58 8.28 -25.61
C THR A 68 2.11 9.59 -26.21
N ASP A 69 2.69 10.43 -25.37
CA ASP A 69 3.32 11.69 -25.79
C ASP A 69 4.50 11.46 -26.73
N TYR A 70 5.38 10.52 -26.40
CA TYR A 70 6.47 10.14 -27.31
C TYR A 70 5.94 9.58 -28.63
N LEU A 71 4.93 8.71 -28.60
CA LEU A 71 4.35 8.13 -29.81
C LEU A 71 3.75 9.21 -30.77
N ASN A 72 3.29 10.31 -30.22
CA ASN A 72 2.75 11.45 -30.97
C ASN A 72 3.85 12.42 -31.42
N SER A 73 4.72 12.86 -30.52
CA SER A 73 5.72 13.91 -30.75
C SER A 73 6.99 13.41 -31.43
N LYS A 74 7.46 12.21 -31.04
CA LYS A 74 8.75 11.59 -31.45
C LYS A 74 9.98 12.48 -31.18
N THR A 75 9.91 13.29 -30.16
CA THR A 75 11.02 14.15 -29.74
C THR A 75 11.97 13.43 -28.79
N SER A 76 13.20 13.90 -28.70
CA SER A 76 14.17 13.37 -27.73
C SER A 76 13.72 13.65 -26.30
N ASP A 77 13.12 14.83 -26.07
CA ASP A 77 12.67 15.26 -24.74
C ASP A 77 11.52 14.36 -24.22
N SER A 78 10.54 14.03 -25.09
CA SER A 78 9.46 13.11 -24.70
C SER A 78 9.95 11.69 -24.47
N LEU A 79 11.01 11.25 -25.16
CA LEU A 79 11.63 9.97 -24.91
C LEU A 79 12.38 9.93 -23.56
N GLU A 80 13.08 11.00 -23.23
CA GLU A 80 13.77 11.14 -21.95
C GLU A 80 12.77 11.18 -20.79
N GLU A 81 11.67 11.90 -20.94
CA GLU A 81 10.58 11.93 -19.97
C GLU A 81 9.97 10.53 -19.75
N PHE A 82 9.73 9.80 -20.84
CA PHE A 82 9.28 8.42 -20.76
C PHE A 82 10.24 7.55 -19.92
N TYR A 83 11.54 7.54 -20.21
CA TYR A 83 12.50 6.73 -19.45
C TYR A 83 12.59 7.13 -17.97
N ARG A 84 12.44 8.39 -17.64
CA ARG A 84 12.41 8.87 -16.26
C ARG A 84 11.17 8.34 -15.52
N ASN A 85 10.00 8.40 -16.15
CA ASN A 85 8.76 7.91 -15.57
C ASN A 85 8.78 6.37 -15.44
N GLU A 86 9.30 5.66 -16.43
CA GLU A 86 9.52 4.21 -16.39
C GLU A 86 10.39 3.81 -15.20
N GLN A 87 11.52 4.49 -15.00
CA GLN A 87 12.41 4.23 -13.88
C GLN A 87 11.74 4.50 -12.53
N THR A 88 11.02 5.61 -12.42
CA THR A 88 10.27 5.97 -11.20
C THR A 88 9.23 4.90 -10.87
N TYR A 89 8.43 4.49 -11.84
CA TYR A 89 7.42 3.47 -11.68
C TYR A 89 8.04 2.12 -11.28
N SER A 90 9.08 1.68 -11.97
CA SER A 90 9.80 0.44 -11.67
C SER A 90 10.32 0.43 -10.23
N GLN A 91 10.89 1.55 -9.75
CA GLN A 91 11.38 1.67 -8.38
C GLN A 91 10.23 1.55 -7.37
N LEU A 92 9.14 2.28 -7.57
CA LEU A 92 7.98 2.23 -6.68
C LEU A 92 7.37 0.83 -6.58
N VAL A 93 7.28 0.11 -7.70
CA VAL A 93 6.81 -1.28 -7.72
C VAL A 93 7.74 -2.23 -6.98
N GLN A 94 9.07 -2.03 -7.08
CA GLN A 94 10.05 -2.81 -6.31
C GLN A 94 9.94 -2.54 -4.81
N ASP A 95 9.78 -1.28 -4.42
CA ASP A 95 9.70 -0.86 -3.01
C ASP A 95 8.41 -1.30 -2.32
N MET A 96 7.37 -1.70 -3.08
CA MET A 96 6.12 -2.25 -2.53
C MET A 96 6.35 -3.53 -1.71
N SER A 97 7.39 -4.33 -2.00
CA SER A 97 7.55 -5.70 -1.48
C SER A 97 7.80 -5.81 0.02
N ASP A 98 8.28 -4.76 0.67
CA ASP A 98 8.80 -4.86 2.04
C ASP A 98 7.78 -4.51 3.12
N GLU A 99 6.59 -4.02 2.78
CA GLU A 99 5.67 -3.42 3.75
C GLU A 99 4.28 -4.07 3.87
N VAL A 100 3.94 -5.01 3.00
CA VAL A 100 2.60 -5.60 2.97
C VAL A 100 2.47 -6.73 3.99
N THR A 101 1.67 -6.52 5.03
CA THR A 101 1.33 -7.52 6.04
C THR A 101 0.03 -8.25 5.68
N GLY A 102 0.07 -9.57 5.64
CA GLY A 102 -1.10 -10.43 5.37
C GLY A 102 -1.01 -11.21 4.05
N ALA A 103 -1.36 -12.50 4.10
CA ALA A 103 -1.19 -13.42 2.97
C ALA A 103 -1.99 -13.04 1.71
N THR A 104 -3.12 -12.36 1.88
CA THR A 104 -3.95 -11.90 0.76
C THR A 104 -3.31 -10.71 0.07
N PHE A 105 -2.88 -9.71 0.84
CA PHE A 105 -2.22 -8.51 0.32
C PHE A 105 -0.88 -8.84 -0.36
N GLN A 106 -0.09 -9.75 0.20
CA GLN A 106 1.15 -10.23 -0.45
C GLN A 106 0.91 -10.91 -1.79
N ARG A 107 -0.22 -11.60 -1.97
CA ARG A 107 -0.60 -12.17 -3.28
C ARG A 107 -0.98 -11.09 -4.27
N MET A 108 -1.74 -10.11 -3.82
CA MET A 108 -2.18 -9.00 -4.68
C MET A 108 -1.00 -8.12 -5.09
N GLU A 109 -0.10 -7.81 -4.19
CA GLU A 109 1.15 -7.09 -4.46
C GLU A 109 2.02 -7.84 -5.50
N ARG A 110 2.23 -9.15 -5.32
CA ARG A 110 2.95 -9.96 -6.32
C ARG A 110 2.30 -9.93 -7.69
N SER A 111 0.96 -9.90 -7.75
CA SER A 111 0.23 -9.79 -9.02
C SER A 111 0.45 -8.44 -9.67
N ILE A 112 0.41 -7.34 -8.90
CA ILE A 112 0.71 -6.00 -9.42
C ILE A 112 2.13 -5.96 -9.96
N ARG A 113 3.10 -6.46 -9.23
CA ARG A 113 4.51 -6.50 -9.67
C ARG A 113 4.68 -7.24 -10.98
N HIS A 114 4.14 -8.46 -11.07
CA HIS A 114 4.26 -9.27 -12.30
C HIS A 114 3.57 -8.59 -13.50
N MET A 115 2.37 -8.04 -13.31
CA MET A 115 1.70 -7.28 -14.35
C MET A 115 2.47 -6.01 -14.74
N SER A 116 3.12 -5.35 -13.78
CA SER A 116 3.94 -4.16 -14.02
C SER A 116 5.20 -4.47 -14.84
N GLU A 117 5.86 -5.58 -14.56
CA GLU A 117 7.01 -6.05 -15.36
C GLU A 117 6.58 -6.33 -16.82
N GLU A 118 5.46 -7.02 -17.02
CA GLU A 118 4.91 -7.29 -18.34
C GLU A 118 4.48 -6.01 -19.06
N TYR A 119 3.85 -5.07 -18.34
CA TYR A 119 3.47 -3.77 -18.87
C TYR A 119 4.69 -2.97 -19.36
N LEU A 120 5.75 -2.87 -18.56
CA LEU A 120 6.96 -2.16 -18.94
C LEU A 120 7.65 -2.78 -20.16
N ASP A 121 7.65 -4.10 -20.29
CA ASP A 121 8.14 -4.79 -21.48
C ASP A 121 7.29 -4.44 -22.72
N LEU A 122 5.96 -4.47 -22.61
CA LEU A 122 5.05 -4.08 -23.68
C LEU A 122 5.24 -2.63 -24.13
N VAL A 123 5.41 -1.71 -23.18
CA VAL A 123 5.65 -0.28 -23.45
C VAL A 123 6.97 -0.09 -24.16
N SER A 124 8.06 -0.70 -23.67
CA SER A 124 9.37 -0.66 -24.31
C SER A 124 9.34 -1.21 -25.74
N GLN A 125 8.67 -2.35 -25.96
CA GLN A 125 8.47 -2.92 -27.30
C GLN A 125 7.64 -2.00 -28.22
N THR A 126 6.67 -1.27 -27.65
CA THR A 126 5.85 -0.29 -28.38
C THR A 126 6.72 0.86 -28.91
N ILE A 127 7.58 1.40 -28.04
CA ILE A 127 8.53 2.47 -28.38
C ILE A 127 9.52 2.01 -29.45
N GLU A 128 10.10 0.82 -29.30
CA GLU A 128 11.01 0.24 -30.29
C GLU A 128 10.33 0.02 -31.64
N ALA A 129 9.13 -0.54 -31.67
CA ALA A 129 8.38 -0.75 -32.91
C ALA A 129 8.07 0.59 -33.61
N LYS A 130 7.75 1.64 -32.84
CA LYS A 130 7.54 2.99 -33.37
C LYS A 130 8.82 3.57 -33.97
N ARG A 131 9.97 3.44 -33.28
CA ARG A 131 11.28 3.87 -33.78
C ARG A 131 11.68 3.10 -35.05
N GLY A 132 11.41 1.80 -35.06
CA GLY A 132 11.66 0.93 -36.23
C GLY A 132 10.65 1.11 -37.37
N ARG A 133 9.70 2.05 -37.29
CA ARG A 133 8.62 2.31 -38.27
C ARG A 133 7.77 1.07 -38.61
N ASN A 134 7.69 0.09 -37.70
CA ASN A 134 6.86 -1.09 -37.86
C ASN A 134 5.44 -0.81 -37.31
N VAL A 135 4.56 -0.31 -38.20
CA VAL A 135 3.22 0.17 -37.83
C VAL A 135 2.33 -0.97 -37.26
N GLU A 136 2.43 -2.17 -37.82
CA GLU A 136 1.58 -3.29 -37.40
C GLU A 136 1.99 -3.81 -36.01
N LYS A 137 3.29 -4.02 -35.78
CA LYS A 137 3.84 -4.41 -34.47
C LYS A 137 3.56 -3.35 -33.42
N TYR A 138 3.72 -2.07 -33.76
CA TYR A 138 3.45 -0.95 -32.89
C TYR A 138 1.98 -0.94 -32.42
N ARG A 139 1.00 -1.08 -33.35
CA ARG A 139 -0.42 -1.04 -32.99
C ARG A 139 -0.80 -2.13 -32.00
N VAL A 140 -0.40 -3.37 -32.29
CA VAL A 140 -0.70 -4.51 -31.40
C VAL A 140 -0.06 -4.35 -30.02
N ARG A 141 1.19 -3.88 -29.96
CA ARG A 141 1.87 -3.68 -28.68
C ARG A 141 1.28 -2.54 -27.87
N TYR A 142 0.89 -1.46 -28.53
CA TYR A 142 0.20 -0.35 -27.89
C TYR A 142 -1.16 -0.77 -27.29
N GLU A 143 -1.95 -1.53 -28.04
CA GLU A 143 -3.23 -2.06 -27.53
C GLU A 143 -3.01 -2.97 -26.30
N ASN A 144 -2.04 -3.86 -26.36
CA ASN A 144 -1.71 -4.76 -25.24
C ASN A 144 -1.20 -3.96 -24.02
N ALA A 145 -0.34 -2.97 -24.22
CA ALA A 145 0.15 -2.11 -23.15
C ALA A 145 -1.00 -1.34 -22.48
N THR A 146 -1.92 -0.77 -23.28
CA THR A 146 -3.07 -0.06 -22.76
C THR A 146 -4.02 -0.97 -21.98
N GLN A 147 -4.26 -2.19 -22.45
CA GLN A 147 -5.06 -3.18 -21.69
C GLN A 147 -4.38 -3.57 -20.36
N MET A 148 -3.07 -3.77 -20.38
CA MET A 148 -2.31 -4.10 -19.17
C MET A 148 -2.34 -2.94 -18.15
N TYR A 149 -2.20 -1.69 -18.63
CA TYR A 149 -2.41 -0.49 -17.82
C TYR A 149 -3.76 -0.49 -17.11
N GLU A 150 -4.85 -0.75 -17.83
CA GLU A 150 -6.21 -0.79 -17.28
C GLU A 150 -6.37 -1.90 -16.23
N TYR A 151 -5.77 -3.08 -16.46
CA TYR A 151 -5.80 -4.18 -15.51
C TYR A 151 -5.05 -3.83 -14.23
N ILE A 152 -3.85 -3.30 -14.32
CA ILE A 152 -3.06 -2.90 -13.16
C ILE A 152 -3.81 -1.83 -12.35
N ASN A 153 -4.32 -0.80 -13.01
CA ASN A 153 -5.05 0.28 -12.35
C ASN A 153 -6.31 -0.22 -11.62
N THR A 154 -7.09 -1.10 -12.27
CA THR A 154 -8.26 -1.74 -11.66
C THR A 154 -7.86 -2.59 -10.45
N TYR A 155 -6.73 -3.28 -10.53
CA TYR A 155 -6.23 -4.13 -9.46
C TYR A 155 -5.74 -3.31 -8.25
N ILE A 156 -5.03 -2.21 -8.49
CA ILE A 156 -4.62 -1.25 -7.45
C ILE A 156 -5.84 -0.66 -6.75
N TYR A 157 -6.86 -0.23 -7.51
CA TYR A 157 -8.11 0.28 -6.96
C TYR A 157 -8.83 -0.76 -6.09
N SER A 158 -8.88 -2.02 -6.54
CA SER A 158 -9.48 -3.11 -5.78
C SER A 158 -8.74 -3.38 -4.48
N LEU A 159 -7.41 -3.32 -4.50
CA LEU A 159 -6.56 -3.49 -3.32
C LEU A 159 -6.76 -2.37 -2.30
N ASN A 160 -6.82 -1.11 -2.76
CA ASN A 160 -7.15 0.04 -1.91
C ASN A 160 -8.49 -0.15 -1.19
N ASN A 161 -9.53 -0.56 -1.93
CA ASN A 161 -10.86 -0.79 -1.35
C ASN A 161 -10.89 -1.94 -0.34
N GLU A 162 -10.17 -3.04 -0.61
CA GLU A 162 -10.09 -4.19 0.30
C GLU A 162 -9.38 -3.82 1.60
N GLN A 163 -8.32 -3.00 1.53
CA GLN A 163 -7.64 -2.49 2.72
C GLN A 163 -8.55 -1.63 3.59
N PHE A 164 -9.40 -0.79 3.00
CA PHE A 164 -10.40 -0.01 3.74
C PHE A 164 -11.45 -0.88 4.42
N ARG A 165 -11.95 -1.91 3.74
CA ARG A 165 -12.98 -2.82 4.29
C ARG A 165 -12.45 -3.66 5.44
N SER A 166 -11.26 -4.22 5.31
CA SER A 166 -10.62 -5.08 6.33
C SER A 166 -10.38 -4.34 7.66
N ASN A 167 -10.33 -3.01 7.67
CA ASN A 167 -10.13 -2.22 8.88
C ASN A 167 -11.42 -1.62 9.46
N SER A 168 -12.55 -1.83 8.79
CA SER A 168 -13.84 -1.32 9.24
C SER A 168 -14.66 -2.38 10.02
N GLU A 169 -14.18 -3.61 10.07
CA GLU A 169 -14.71 -4.75 10.83
C GLU A 169 -13.89 -5.02 12.11
#